data_2e090cbee94ab8a6160be212472eff91
#
_entry.id   2e090cbee94ab8a6160be212472eff91
#
_cell.length_a   1.000
_cell.length_b   1.000
_cell.length_c   1.000
_cell.angle_alpha   90.00
_cell.angle_beta   90.00
_cell.angle_gamma   90.00
#
_symmetry.space_group_name_H-M   'P 1'
#
loop_
_entity.id
_entity.type
_entity.pdbx_description
1 polymer ?
#
loop_
_entity_poly.entity_id
_entity_poly.type
_entity_poly.pdbx_seq_one_letter_code
_entity_poly.pdbx_strand_id
1 'polypeptide(L)'
;MNTFERIYDVVKRIPKGKVASYGTVAAMAGNPRWARVVGYALHSNPEPIAIPCHRVVTKDGRVSVAFAFGGENMQRLLLSEEGIEFLDNGNIDMNKYEWLGD
;
A
#
# COMPACT_ATOMS: atom_id res chain seq x y z
N MET A 1 20.16 6.02 4.84
CA MET A 1 18.94 5.20 4.69
C MET A 1 19.07 4.32 3.47
N ASN A 2 18.84 3.01 3.60
CA ASN A 2 18.84 2.14 2.43
C ASN A 2 17.49 2.22 1.70
N THR A 3 17.38 1.54 0.56
CA THR A 3 16.18 1.61 -0.27
C THR A 3 14.92 1.12 0.45
N PHE A 4 15.02 0.01 1.17
CA PHE A 4 13.86 -0.52 1.92
C PHE A 4 13.42 0.44 3.02
N GLU A 5 14.36 1.05 3.73
CA GLU A 5 14.04 2.02 4.78
C GLU A 5 13.32 3.25 4.20
N ARG A 6 13.75 3.72 3.02
CA ARG A 6 13.07 4.82 2.33
C ARG A 6 11.64 4.46 1.97
N ILE A 7 11.43 3.23 1.51
CA ILE A 7 10.10 2.73 1.17
C ILE A 7 9.23 2.64 2.42
N TYR A 8 9.75 2.07 3.51
CA TYR A 8 9.01 1.97 4.76
C TYR A 8 8.62 3.35 5.31
N ASP A 9 9.51 4.32 5.20
CA ASP A 9 9.24 5.69 5.62
C ASP A 9 8.04 6.28 4.89
N VAL A 10 7.97 6.07 3.56
CA VAL A 10 6.83 6.54 2.75
C VAL A 10 5.56 5.84 3.17
N VAL A 11 5.61 4.52 3.31
CA VAL A 11 4.42 3.72 3.66
C VAL A 11 3.86 4.15 5.02
N LYS A 12 4.71 4.46 5.98
CA LYS A 12 4.28 4.95 7.30
C LYS A 12 3.49 6.26 7.22
N ARG A 13 3.69 7.04 6.17
CA ARG A 13 2.99 8.32 6.01
C ARG A 13 1.61 8.20 5.38
N ILE A 14 1.27 7.03 4.82
CA ILE A 14 -0.06 6.84 4.24
C ILE A 14 -1.09 6.86 5.37
N PRO A 15 -2.04 7.82 5.36
CA PRO A 15 -2.98 7.93 6.47
C PRO A 15 -3.96 6.77 6.52
N LYS A 16 -4.45 6.50 7.72
CA LYS A 16 -5.57 5.57 7.90
C LYS A 16 -6.76 6.03 7.06
N GLY A 17 -7.40 5.12 6.36
CA GLY A 17 -8.52 5.44 5.48
C GLY A 17 -8.12 5.87 4.09
N LYS A 18 -6.83 5.80 3.76
CA LYS A 18 -6.31 6.10 2.44
C LYS A 18 -5.43 4.97 1.95
N VAL A 19 -5.21 4.92 0.63
CA VAL A 19 -4.32 3.95 0.01
C VAL A 19 -3.39 4.66 -0.97
N ALA A 20 -2.25 4.05 -1.23
CA ALA A 20 -1.31 4.53 -2.24
C ALA A 20 -0.95 3.40 -3.19
N SER A 21 -0.65 3.75 -4.45
CA SER A 21 -0.19 2.76 -5.41
C SER A 21 1.29 2.46 -5.20
N TYR A 22 1.72 1.30 -5.69
CA TYR A 22 3.15 0.94 -5.69
C TYR A 22 3.99 2.01 -6.37
N GLY A 23 3.49 2.58 -7.49
CA GLY A 23 4.19 3.62 -8.22
C GLY A 23 4.35 4.91 -7.43
N THR A 24 3.32 5.32 -6.71
CA THR A 24 3.38 6.51 -5.86
C THR A 24 4.40 6.32 -4.74
N VAL A 25 4.37 5.16 -4.08
CA VAL A 25 5.34 4.85 -3.02
C VAL A 25 6.76 4.86 -3.59
N ALA A 26 6.96 4.24 -4.76
CA ALA A 26 8.27 4.20 -5.41
C ALA A 26 8.78 5.60 -5.72
N ALA A 27 7.96 6.45 -6.33
CA ALA A 27 8.33 7.81 -6.69
C ALA A 27 8.72 8.63 -5.45
N MET A 28 7.93 8.53 -4.40
CA MET A 28 8.19 9.25 -3.16
C MET A 28 9.44 8.73 -2.44
N ALA A 29 9.76 7.44 -2.59
CA ALA A 29 10.97 6.85 -2.01
C ALA A 29 12.24 7.24 -2.79
N GLY A 30 12.09 7.81 -3.97
CA GLY A 30 13.21 8.35 -4.74
C GLY A 30 13.32 7.90 -6.19
N ASN A 31 12.54 6.90 -6.63
CA ASN A 31 12.63 6.43 -8.01
C ASN A 31 11.31 5.77 -8.43
N PRO A 32 10.57 6.38 -9.39
CA PRO A 32 9.29 5.83 -9.84
C PRO A 32 9.39 4.45 -10.49
N ARG A 33 10.61 4.00 -10.83
CA ARG A 33 10.83 2.68 -11.41
C ARG A 33 10.94 1.59 -10.35
N TRP A 34 10.86 1.94 -9.07
CA TRP A 34 11.02 0.98 -7.97
C TRP A 34 9.73 0.27 -7.55
N ALA A 35 8.69 0.26 -8.38
CA ALA A 35 7.44 -0.40 -8.00
C ALA A 35 7.64 -1.87 -7.59
N ARG A 36 8.49 -2.62 -8.33
CA ARG A 36 8.81 -4.01 -7.98
C ARG A 36 9.60 -4.09 -6.68
N VAL A 37 10.52 -3.15 -6.46
CA VAL A 37 11.31 -3.09 -5.22
C VAL A 37 10.39 -2.80 -4.04
N VAL A 38 9.39 -1.94 -4.23
CA VAL A 38 8.37 -1.68 -3.22
C VAL A 38 7.68 -3.00 -2.83
N GLY A 39 7.30 -3.81 -3.82
CA GLY A 39 6.71 -5.12 -3.56
C GLY A 39 7.60 -6.01 -2.70
N TYR A 40 8.89 -6.08 -3.01
CA TYR A 40 9.85 -6.85 -2.22
C TYR A 40 9.98 -6.32 -0.79
N ALA A 41 10.05 -4.99 -0.64
CA ALA A 41 10.16 -4.37 0.67
C ALA A 41 8.94 -4.68 1.54
N LEU A 42 7.75 -4.60 0.95
CA LEU A 42 6.50 -4.88 1.68
C LEU A 42 6.39 -6.35 2.06
N HIS A 43 6.84 -7.25 1.18
CA HIS A 43 6.84 -8.68 1.48
C HIS A 43 7.79 -9.00 2.65
N SER A 44 8.85 -8.22 2.81
CA SER A 44 9.84 -8.38 3.88
C SER A 44 9.57 -7.47 5.08
N ASN A 45 8.39 -6.86 5.15
CA ASN A 45 8.05 -5.88 6.18
C ASN A 45 8.27 -6.48 7.59
N PRO A 46 9.16 -5.87 8.41
CA PRO A 46 9.46 -6.39 9.74
C PRO A 46 8.42 -6.02 10.80
N GLU A 47 7.55 -5.05 10.51
CA GLU A 47 6.57 -4.54 11.48
C GLU A 47 5.22 -4.27 10.79
N PRO A 48 4.43 -5.32 10.50
CA PRO A 48 3.26 -5.24 9.62
C PRO A 48 2.19 -4.20 9.98
N ILE A 49 2.03 -3.84 11.23
CA ILE A 49 1.02 -2.83 11.61
C ILE A 49 1.65 -1.45 11.67
N ALA A 50 2.83 -1.35 12.25
CA ALA A 50 3.54 -0.07 12.36
C ALA A 50 3.93 0.48 10.98
N ILE A 51 4.26 -0.43 10.05
CA ILE A 51 4.46 -0.09 8.64
C ILE A 51 3.23 -0.63 7.90
N PRO A 52 2.22 0.21 7.63
CA PRO A 52 0.91 -0.26 7.17
C PRO A 52 0.91 -0.68 5.71
N CYS A 53 1.59 -1.78 5.41
CA CYS A 53 1.74 -2.28 4.05
C CYS A 53 0.41 -2.64 3.38
N HIS A 54 -0.65 -2.89 4.18
CA HIS A 54 -1.98 -3.13 3.64
C HIS A 54 -2.57 -1.91 2.92
N ARG A 55 -2.00 -0.72 3.13
CA ARG A 55 -2.45 0.52 2.47
C ARG A 55 -1.79 0.73 1.10
N VAL A 56 -0.98 -0.23 0.62
CA VAL A 56 -0.37 -0.15 -0.71
C VAL A 56 -1.10 -1.11 -1.64
N VAL A 57 -1.59 -0.58 -2.76
CA VAL A 57 -2.42 -1.31 -3.71
C VAL A 57 -1.93 -1.05 -5.13
N THR A 58 -2.51 -1.73 -6.11
CA THR A 58 -2.17 -1.44 -7.51
C THR A 58 -2.74 -0.08 -7.93
N LYS A 59 -2.25 0.47 -9.03
CA LYS A 59 -2.73 1.77 -9.53
C LYS A 59 -4.24 1.77 -9.84
N ASP A 60 -4.80 0.59 -10.11
CA ASP A 60 -6.23 0.44 -10.41
C ASP A 60 -7.07 0.18 -9.16
N GLY A 61 -6.46 0.19 -7.99
CA GLY A 61 -7.18 -0.03 -6.74
C GLY A 61 -7.39 -1.48 -6.37
N ARG A 62 -6.60 -2.40 -6.94
CA ARG A 62 -6.70 -3.83 -6.62
C ARG A 62 -5.86 -4.12 -5.39
N VAL A 63 -6.41 -4.97 -4.51
CA VAL A 63 -5.61 -5.48 -3.41
C VAL A 63 -4.54 -6.43 -3.97
N SER A 64 -3.42 -6.51 -3.27
CA SER A 64 -2.29 -7.31 -3.74
C SER A 64 -2.44 -8.77 -3.36
N VAL A 65 -2.40 -9.66 -4.35
CA VAL A 65 -2.37 -11.11 -4.10
C VAL A 65 -1.08 -11.50 -3.38
N ALA A 66 -0.08 -10.64 -3.44
CA ALA A 66 1.22 -10.88 -2.79
C ALA A 66 1.29 -10.33 -1.37
N PHE A 67 0.18 -9.86 -0.80
CA PHE A 67 0.18 -9.37 0.58
C PHE A 67 0.63 -10.48 1.52
N ALA A 68 1.80 -10.27 2.17
CA ALA A 68 2.50 -11.32 2.90
C ALA A 68 1.84 -11.73 4.22
N PHE A 69 0.92 -10.91 4.73
CA PHE A 69 0.37 -11.07 6.08
C PHE A 69 -1.09 -11.51 6.05
N GLY A 70 -1.39 -12.55 5.29
CA GLY A 70 -2.71 -13.15 5.24
C GLY A 70 -3.40 -13.08 3.87
N GLY A 71 -2.71 -12.56 2.86
CA GLY A 71 -3.25 -12.52 1.50
C GLY A 71 -4.33 -11.47 1.29
N GLU A 72 -5.03 -11.55 0.17
CA GLU A 72 -6.06 -10.58 -0.22
C GLU A 72 -7.16 -10.39 0.81
N ASN A 73 -7.65 -11.50 1.38
CA ASN A 73 -8.77 -11.42 2.32
C ASN A 73 -8.41 -10.65 3.57
N MET A 74 -7.21 -10.84 4.08
CA MET A 74 -6.74 -10.10 5.25
C MET A 74 -6.52 -8.63 4.90
N GLN A 75 -5.97 -8.35 3.73
CA GLN A 75 -5.77 -6.96 3.29
C GLN A 75 -7.12 -6.24 3.18
N ARG A 76 -8.13 -6.88 2.58
CA ARG A 76 -9.49 -6.32 2.48
C ARG A 76 -10.09 -6.05 3.86
N LEU A 77 -9.91 -6.99 4.79
CA LEU A 77 -10.43 -6.84 6.14
C LEU A 77 -9.80 -5.63 6.83
N LEU A 78 -8.48 -5.51 6.78
CA LEU A 78 -7.77 -4.38 7.39
C LEU A 78 -8.20 -3.04 6.80
N LEU A 79 -8.35 -2.97 5.48
CA LEU A 79 -8.80 -1.74 4.82
C LEU A 79 -10.27 -1.42 5.17
N SER A 80 -11.12 -2.43 5.22
CA SER A 80 -12.53 -2.24 5.62
C SER A 80 -12.64 -1.70 7.04
N GLU A 81 -11.80 -2.19 7.95
CA GLU A 81 -11.77 -1.69 9.32
C GLU A 81 -11.32 -0.23 9.41
N GLU A 82 -10.62 0.25 8.39
CA GLU A 82 -10.21 1.65 8.29
C GLU A 82 -11.25 2.53 7.60
N GLY A 83 -12.38 1.96 7.22
CA GLY A 83 -13.48 2.70 6.60
C GLY A 83 -13.46 2.72 5.08
N ILE A 84 -12.59 1.95 4.44
CA ILE A 84 -12.55 1.88 2.98
C ILE A 84 -13.64 0.95 2.47
N GLU A 85 -14.46 1.46 1.56
CA GLU A 85 -15.52 0.70 0.91
C GLU A 85 -15.03 0.26 -0.47
N PHE A 86 -15.34 -0.98 -0.84
CA PHE A 86 -14.94 -1.53 -2.13
C PHE A 86 -16.06 -1.35 -3.15
N LEU A 87 -15.67 -1.13 -4.42
CA LEU A 87 -16.60 -1.09 -5.54
C LEU A 87 -17.15 -2.50 -5.81
N ASP A 88 -18.21 -2.59 -6.62
CA ASP A 88 -18.84 -3.88 -6.96
C ASP A 88 -17.87 -4.86 -7.62
N ASN A 89 -16.87 -4.34 -8.35
CA ASN A 89 -15.86 -5.19 -8.97
C ASN A 89 -14.75 -5.65 -7.99
N GLY A 90 -14.84 -5.23 -6.72
CA GLY A 90 -13.87 -5.60 -5.69
C GLY A 90 -12.65 -4.69 -5.59
N ASN A 91 -12.56 -3.68 -6.44
CA ASN A 91 -11.47 -2.72 -6.40
C ASN A 91 -11.78 -1.55 -5.45
N ILE A 92 -10.75 -0.81 -5.07
CA ILE A 92 -10.88 0.42 -4.29
C ILE A 92 -11.09 1.56 -5.28
N ASP A 93 -12.01 2.47 -4.95
CA ASP A 93 -12.22 3.68 -5.74
C ASP A 93 -11.06 4.65 -5.49
N MET A 94 -10.10 4.66 -6.39
CA MET A 94 -8.91 5.49 -6.26
C MET A 94 -9.23 6.98 -6.33
N ASN A 95 -10.34 7.37 -6.95
CA ASN A 95 -10.76 8.77 -6.94
C ASN A 95 -11.15 9.23 -5.54
N LYS A 96 -11.62 8.30 -4.70
CA LYS A 96 -12.09 8.61 -3.35
C LYS A 96 -11.00 8.43 -2.29
N TYR A 97 -10.19 7.40 -2.43
CA TYR A 97 -9.29 6.98 -1.35
C TYR A 97 -7.80 7.13 -1.64
N GLU A 98 -7.43 7.52 -2.83
CA GLU A 98 -6.01 7.59 -3.17
C GLU A 98 -5.28 8.72 -2.45
N TRP A 99 -4.15 8.38 -1.82
CA TRP A 99 -3.20 9.33 -1.26
C TRP A 99 -2.06 9.53 -2.26
N LEU A 100 -1.79 10.77 -2.60
CA LEU A 100 -0.78 11.14 -3.59
C LEU A 100 0.46 11.79 -2.95
N GLY A 101 0.56 11.70 -1.65
CA GLY A 101 1.67 12.27 -0.90
C GLY A 101 1.21 13.37 0.05
N ASP A 102 2.16 13.83 0.81
CA ASP A 102 1.90 14.86 1.84
C ASP A 102 1.63 16.24 1.25
#